data_b8ccc29b44cb3d446ffe004548567a95
#
_entry.id   b8ccc29b44cb3d446ffe004548567a95
#
_cell.length_a   1.000
_cell.length_b   1.000
_cell.length_c   1.000
_cell.angle_alpha   90.00
_cell.angle_beta   90.00
_cell.angle_gamma   90.00
#
_symmetry.space_group_name_H-M   'P 1'
#
loop_
_entity.id
_entity.type
_entity.pdbx_description
1 polymer ?
#
loop_
_entity_poly.entity_id
_entity_poly.type
_entity_poly.pdbx_seq_one_letter_code
_entity_poly.pdbx_strand_id
1 'polypeptide(L)' 'MNIGLFCAAGMSTSILVERMKEAAQKKGKDATIAAYSISELEQRVGDIDVALLG' A
#
# COMPACT_ATOMS: atom_id res chain seq x y z
N MET A 1 8.08 5.26 -6.83
CA MET A 1 7.94 3.88 -6.30
C MET A 1 6.47 3.63 -5.96
N ASN A 2 5.94 2.54 -6.42
CA ASN A 2 4.55 2.17 -6.16
C ASN A 2 4.50 1.09 -5.07
N ILE A 3 3.81 1.40 -3.98
CA ILE A 3 3.68 0.50 -2.84
C ILE A 3 2.22 0.09 -2.71
N GLY A 4 1.97 -1.21 -2.69
CA GLY A 4 0.62 -1.75 -2.52
C GLY A 4 0.48 -2.44 -1.19
N LEU A 5 -0.57 -2.10 -0.43
CA LEU A 5 -0.90 -2.77 0.82
C LEU A 5 -2.08 -3.69 0.59
N PHE A 6 -1.90 -4.98 0.83
CA PHE A 6 -2.91 -6.00 0.59
C PHE A 6 -3.39 -6.58 1.92
N CYS A 7 -4.67 -6.46 2.20
CA CYS A 7 -5.28 -6.94 3.44
C CYS A 7 -6.54 -7.73 3.16
N ALA A 8 -6.77 -8.77 3.96
CA ALA A 8 -7.96 -9.60 3.83
C ALA A 8 -9.22 -8.85 4.25
N ALA A 9 -9.13 -8.00 5.26
CA ALA A 9 -10.24 -7.17 5.73
C ALA A 9 -9.89 -5.71 5.48
N GLY A 10 -10.66 -5.01 4.66
CA GLY A 10 -10.33 -3.65 4.26
C GLY A 10 -10.61 -2.56 5.26
N MET A 11 -11.04 -2.89 6.49
CA MET A 11 -11.55 -1.86 7.40
C MET A 11 -10.47 -0.99 8.04
N SER A 12 -9.31 -1.54 8.36
CA SER A 12 -8.22 -0.77 8.95
C SER A 12 -7.16 -0.34 7.95
N THR A 13 -7.34 -0.72 6.69
CA THR A 13 -6.36 -0.47 5.65
C THR A 13 -6.18 1.03 5.36
N SER A 14 -7.26 1.80 5.41
CA SER A 14 -7.18 3.24 5.13
C SER A 14 -6.34 3.97 6.16
N ILE A 15 -6.40 3.57 7.43
CA ILE A 15 -5.58 4.18 8.48
C ILE A 15 -4.10 3.86 8.25
N LEU A 16 -3.81 2.61 7.88
CA LEU A 16 -2.44 2.20 7.60
C LEU A 16 -1.86 2.96 6.41
N VAL A 17 -2.64 3.14 5.36
CA VAL A 17 -2.21 3.89 4.18
C VAL A 17 -1.89 5.34 4.53
N GLU A 18 -2.73 5.98 5.35
CA GLU A 18 -2.48 7.34 5.78
C GLU A 18 -1.17 7.47 6.56
N ARG A 19 -0.92 6.55 7.48
CA ARG A 19 0.32 6.54 8.25
C ARG A 19 1.54 6.30 7.38
N MET A 20 1.42 5.42 6.40
CA MET A 20 2.50 5.16 5.47
C MET A 20 2.80 6.39 4.62
N LYS A 21 1.77 7.10 4.17
CA LYS A 21 1.95 8.34 3.42
C LYS A 21 2.65 9.40 4.24
N GLU A 22 2.26 9.56 5.50
CA GLU A 22 2.91 10.51 6.39
C GLU A 22 4.38 10.17 6.60
N ALA A 23 4.69 8.89 6.81
CA ALA A 23 6.07 8.45 7.00
C ALA A 23 6.91 8.71 5.75
N ALA A 24 6.34 8.46 4.56
CA ALA A 24 7.03 8.71 3.31
C ALA A 24 7.32 10.20 3.12
N GLN A 25 6.37 11.07 3.48
CA GLN A 25 6.56 12.51 3.39
C GLN A 25 7.65 13.00 4.33
N LYS A 26 7.69 12.46 5.54
CA LYS A 26 8.71 12.85 6.53
C LYS A 26 10.11 12.48 6.06
N LYS A 27 10.23 11.36 5.37
CA LYS A 27 11.52 10.91 4.85
C LYS A 27 11.87 11.54 3.50
N GLY A 28 10.97 12.33 2.95
CA GLY A 28 11.18 12.95 1.65
C GLY A 28 11.20 11.97 0.49
N LYS A 29 10.58 10.82 0.64
CA LYS A 29 10.55 9.82 -0.39
C LYS A 29 9.33 9.99 -1.28
N ASP A 30 9.54 9.88 -2.58
CA ASP A 30 8.48 9.99 -3.56
C ASP A 30 7.88 8.59 -3.78
N ALA A 31 6.86 8.26 -3.01
CA ALA A 31 6.21 6.96 -3.07
C ALA A 31 4.70 7.11 -3.21
N THR A 32 4.12 6.30 -4.09
CA THR A 32 2.67 6.21 -4.24
C THR A 32 2.19 4.99 -3.46
N ILE A 33 1.32 5.21 -2.48
CA ILE A 33 0.84 4.15 -1.61
C ILE A 33 -0.65 3.96 -1.84
N ALA A 34 -1.06 2.72 -2.08
CA ALA A 34 -2.46 2.38 -2.31
C ALA A 34 -2.81 1.10 -1.57
N ALA A 35 -4.07 0.99 -1.17
CA ALA A 35 -4.58 -0.17 -0.48
C ALA A 35 -5.46 -1.00 -1.41
N TYR A 36 -5.29 -2.32 -1.35
CA TYR A 36 -6.05 -3.26 -2.16
C TYR A 36 -6.49 -4.45 -1.34
N SER A 37 -7.48 -5.17 -1.84
CA SER A 37 -7.87 -6.44 -1.29
C SER A 37 -6.82 -7.50 -1.63
N ILE A 38 -6.62 -8.47 -0.74
CA ILE A 38 -5.66 -9.54 -0.98
C ILE A 38 -6.00 -10.33 -2.25
N SER A 39 -7.27 -10.39 -2.62
CA SER A 39 -7.71 -11.07 -3.84
C SER A 39 -7.24 -10.37 -5.11
N GLU A 40 -6.85 -9.12 -5.02
CA GLU A 40 -6.36 -8.35 -6.17
C GLU A 40 -4.85 -8.44 -6.36
N LEU A 41 -4.16 -9.17 -5.49
CA LEU A 41 -2.70 -9.23 -5.50
C LEU A 41 -2.15 -9.63 -6.87
N GLU A 42 -2.67 -10.70 -7.45
CA GLU A 42 -2.19 -11.19 -8.74
C GLU A 42 -2.39 -10.18 -9.87
N GLN A 43 -3.49 -9.42 -9.81
CA GLN A 43 -3.81 -8.44 -10.83
C GLN A 43 -2.96 -7.18 -10.71
N ARG A 44 -2.53 -6.85 -9.49
CA ARG A 44 -1.84 -5.60 -9.21
C ARG A 44 -0.33 -5.71 -9.09
N VAL A 45 0.18 -6.92 -8.89
CA VAL A 45 1.60 -7.13 -8.60
C VAL A 45 2.51 -6.59 -9.71
N GLY A 46 2.05 -6.59 -10.95
CA GLY A 46 2.82 -6.08 -12.07
C GLY A 46 3.03 -4.57 -12.06
N ASP A 47 2.14 -3.84 -11.37
CA ASP A 47 2.19 -2.38 -11.29
C ASP A 47 2.77 -1.87 -9.98
N ILE A 48 3.23 -2.78 -9.11
CA ILE A 48 3.68 -2.46 -7.77
C ILE A 48 5.14 -2.82 -7.60
N ASP A 49 5.91 -1.91 -7.02
CA ASP A 49 7.32 -2.16 -6.73
C ASP A 49 7.51 -2.90 -5.41
N VAL A 50 6.66 -2.59 -4.43
CA VAL A 50 6.70 -3.22 -3.12
C VAL A 50 5.29 -3.63 -2.72
N ALA A 51 5.12 -4.88 -2.31
CA ALA A 51 3.84 -5.38 -1.83
C ALA A 51 3.95 -5.68 -0.33
N LEU A 52 3.04 -5.09 0.46
CA LEU A 52 2.96 -5.33 1.89
C LEU A 52 1.70 -6.15 2.18
N LEU A 53 1.86 -7.21 2.94
CA LEU A 53 0.77 -8.10 3.29
C LEU A 53 0.42 -7.93 4.77
N GLY A 54 -0.84 -7.59 5.00
CA GLY A 54 -1.30 -7.36 6.37
C GLY A 54 -2.24 -8.44 6.88
#